data_b668eb5c4478b7ecbe917e96bb25623b
#
_entry.id   b668eb5c4478b7ecbe917e96bb25623b
#
_cell.length_a   1.000
_cell.length_b   1.000
_cell.length_c   1.000
_cell.angle_alpha   90.00
_cell.angle_beta   90.00
_cell.angle_gamma   90.00
#
_symmetry.space_group_name_H-M   'P 1'
#
loop_
_entity.id
_entity.type
_entity.pdbx_description
1 polymer ?
#
loop_
_entity_poly.entity_id
_entity_poly.type
_entity_poly.pdbx_seq_one_letter_code
_entity_poly.pdbx_strand_id
1 'polypeptide(L)'
;NETIRFIEGRPVNPDEDSYYDLPHASEETASLYDHCVRAILNGLRLGEHGLPLIGSGDWNDGMNMVGADGKGESVWLGFFLYDVLMRFAAIARLHDDLPFAERCQKEASQLLLNIEENGWDGGWYRRAYFDDGSPLGSAGNAECQIDSIAQSWSVLSGAGDAERSRTAMEAVDRLLVRRDHSLIQLLDPPFDKSDLNPGYIKGYVPGVRENGGQYTHAAIWAAMAFAALGDSSRAWELLAMINPVNHAGSLEEIATYKVEPYVVAADVYAVSPHVGRGGWTWYTGSAGWMYRLILESLLGLRREGDKLRFS
;
A
#
# COMPACT_ATOMS: atom_id res chain seq x y z
N ASN A 1 2.58 4.81 31.06
CA ASN A 1 1.16 4.68 30.67
C ASN A 1 0.54 6.10 30.55
N GLU A 2 0.76 6.71 29.42
CA GLU A 2 0.12 8.00 29.11
C GLU A 2 -1.37 7.77 28.81
N THR A 3 -2.24 8.58 29.43
CA THR A 3 -3.67 8.54 29.22
C THR A 3 -4.04 9.59 28.18
N ILE A 4 -4.71 9.16 27.12
CA ILE A 4 -5.07 10.00 25.96
C ILE A 4 -6.59 10.04 25.84
N ARG A 5 -7.14 11.24 25.56
CA ARG A 5 -8.56 11.41 25.26
C ARG A 5 -8.88 10.87 23.86
N PHE A 6 -10.08 10.31 23.70
CA PHE A 6 -10.63 10.04 22.39
C PHE A 6 -11.08 11.35 21.71
N ILE A 7 -11.20 11.30 20.41
CA ILE A 7 -11.80 12.37 19.62
C ILE A 7 -13.20 11.90 19.24
N GLU A 8 -14.19 12.78 19.44
CA GLU A 8 -15.56 12.53 19.06
C GLU A 8 -15.92 13.28 17.79
N GLY A 9 -16.65 12.62 16.91
CA GLY A 9 -17.30 13.18 15.75
C GLY A 9 -18.68 12.55 15.55
N ARG A 10 -19.54 13.20 14.81
CA ARG A 10 -20.84 12.59 14.45
C ARG A 10 -20.63 11.44 13.46
N PRO A 11 -21.52 10.46 13.38
CA PRO A 11 -21.52 9.51 12.29
C PRO A 11 -21.71 10.19 10.93
N VAL A 12 -21.12 9.61 9.87
CA VAL A 12 -21.43 9.99 8.48
C VAL A 12 -22.89 9.61 8.20
N ASN A 13 -23.69 10.52 7.64
CA ASN A 13 -25.06 10.19 7.26
C ASN A 13 -25.07 9.26 6.02
N PRO A 14 -26.11 8.44 5.82
CA PRO A 14 -26.17 7.51 4.69
C PRO A 14 -26.11 8.15 3.30
N ASP A 15 -26.41 9.43 3.20
CA ASP A 15 -26.39 10.23 1.97
C ASP A 15 -25.13 11.12 1.81
N GLU A 16 -24.18 10.99 2.73
CA GLU A 16 -22.91 11.72 2.72
C GLU A 16 -21.75 10.76 2.47
N ASP A 17 -20.86 11.09 1.53
CA ASP A 17 -19.61 10.36 1.33
C ASP A 17 -18.57 10.69 2.42
N SER A 18 -18.57 11.94 2.88
CA SER A 18 -17.67 12.45 3.92
C SER A 18 -18.19 13.78 4.49
N TYR A 19 -17.63 14.21 5.60
CA TYR A 19 -17.88 15.53 6.13
C TYR A 19 -16.60 16.13 6.73
N TYR A 20 -16.56 17.46 6.80
CA TYR A 20 -15.54 18.20 7.53
C TYR A 20 -16.16 18.80 8.79
N ASP A 21 -15.52 18.52 9.93
CA ASP A 21 -15.97 19.03 11.22
C ASP A 21 -14.76 19.37 12.10
N LEU A 22 -14.98 20.18 13.14
CA LEU A 22 -14.01 20.40 14.19
C LEU A 22 -14.15 19.24 15.20
N PRO A 23 -13.13 18.39 15.35
CA PRO A 23 -13.22 17.30 16.29
C PRO A 23 -13.26 17.82 17.73
N HIS A 24 -14.08 17.21 18.57
CA HIS A 24 -14.15 17.50 19.98
C HIS A 24 -13.39 16.42 20.78
N ALA A 25 -12.64 16.86 21.80
CA ALA A 25 -12.04 15.90 22.71
C ALA A 25 -13.12 15.30 23.61
N SER A 26 -13.21 13.97 23.62
CA SER A 26 -14.10 13.22 24.49
C SER A 26 -13.70 13.35 25.97
N GLU A 27 -14.66 13.14 26.88
CA GLU A 27 -14.35 12.91 28.28
C GLU A 27 -13.83 11.49 28.53
N GLU A 28 -14.04 10.58 27.59
CA GLU A 28 -13.47 9.21 27.65
C GLU A 28 -11.95 9.28 27.39
N THR A 29 -11.21 8.59 28.26
CA THR A 29 -9.76 8.48 28.18
C THR A 29 -9.33 7.02 28.28
N ALA A 30 -8.26 6.67 27.60
CA ALA A 30 -7.63 5.35 27.71
C ALA A 30 -6.11 5.45 27.53
N SER A 31 -5.39 4.38 27.82
CA SER A 31 -3.96 4.32 27.50
C SER A 31 -3.75 4.28 25.97
N LEU A 32 -2.56 4.68 25.49
CA LEU A 32 -2.20 4.49 24.08
C LEU A 32 -2.31 3.04 23.65
N TYR A 33 -2.00 2.11 24.54
CA TYR A 33 -2.18 0.67 24.29
C TYR A 33 -3.64 0.32 23.98
N ASP A 34 -4.59 0.79 24.80
CA ASP A 34 -6.01 0.53 24.58
C ASP A 34 -6.53 1.16 23.30
N HIS A 35 -6.03 2.36 22.92
CA HIS A 35 -6.34 2.96 21.63
C HIS A 35 -5.89 2.06 20.47
N CYS A 36 -4.69 1.50 20.54
CA CYS A 36 -4.18 0.56 19.53
C CYS A 36 -5.00 -0.74 19.49
N VAL A 37 -5.34 -1.30 20.66
CA VAL A 37 -6.19 -2.51 20.76
C VAL A 37 -7.54 -2.26 20.06
N ARG A 38 -8.21 -1.13 20.36
CA ARG A 38 -9.50 -0.79 19.72
C ARG A 38 -9.36 -0.60 18.20
N ALA A 39 -8.27 0.03 17.74
CA ALA A 39 -8.01 0.20 16.30
C ALA A 39 -7.82 -1.16 15.60
N ILE A 40 -7.05 -2.07 16.19
CA ILE A 40 -6.85 -3.43 15.66
C ILE A 40 -8.18 -4.20 15.61
N LEU A 41 -8.96 -4.16 16.70
CA LEU A 41 -10.27 -4.82 16.75
C LEU A 41 -11.24 -4.30 15.69
N ASN A 42 -11.20 -2.99 15.40
CA ASN A 42 -11.98 -2.41 14.31
C ASN A 42 -11.49 -2.86 12.93
N GLY A 43 -10.19 -3.06 12.76
CA GLY A 43 -9.60 -3.58 11.52
C GLY A 43 -9.88 -5.07 11.26
N LEU A 44 -10.25 -5.84 12.29
CA LEU A 44 -10.59 -7.25 12.21
C LEU A 44 -12.03 -7.51 11.74
N ARG A 45 -12.61 -6.62 10.94
CA ARG A 45 -13.87 -6.86 10.24
C ARG A 45 -13.57 -7.51 8.90
N LEU A 46 -13.90 -8.79 8.79
CA LEU A 46 -13.59 -9.61 7.63
C LEU A 46 -14.85 -9.88 6.81
N GLY A 47 -14.70 -10.01 5.49
CA GLY A 47 -15.75 -10.35 4.55
C GLY A 47 -15.86 -11.86 4.30
N GLU A 48 -16.48 -12.21 3.17
CA GLU A 48 -16.81 -13.61 2.81
C GLU A 48 -15.58 -14.46 2.54
N HIS A 49 -14.50 -13.86 1.98
CA HIS A 49 -13.23 -14.54 1.74
C HIS A 49 -12.31 -14.54 2.98
N GLY A 50 -12.78 -14.01 4.12
CA GLY A 50 -12.00 -13.86 5.33
C GLY A 50 -10.87 -12.85 5.20
N LEU A 51 -11.00 -11.88 4.30
CA LEU A 51 -10.09 -10.75 4.10
C LEU A 51 -10.69 -9.49 4.74
N PRO A 52 -9.86 -8.48 5.12
CA PRO A 52 -10.38 -7.25 5.71
C PRO A 52 -11.29 -6.50 4.75
N LEU A 53 -12.41 -5.99 5.27
CA LEU A 53 -13.32 -5.12 4.53
C LEU A 53 -12.59 -3.84 4.11
N ILE A 54 -12.72 -3.46 2.84
CA ILE A 54 -12.09 -2.26 2.30
C ILE A 54 -12.86 -0.98 2.66
N GLY A 55 -14.19 -1.07 2.86
CA GLY A 55 -15.03 0.08 3.17
C GLY A 55 -14.93 1.18 2.11
N SER A 56 -14.74 2.42 2.55
CA SER A 56 -14.57 3.59 1.69
C SER A 56 -13.15 3.75 1.11
N GLY A 57 -12.35 2.71 1.11
CA GLY A 57 -10.98 2.67 0.61
C GLY A 57 -9.99 2.17 1.66
N ASP A 58 -8.85 1.70 1.18
CA ASP A 58 -7.69 1.32 2.00
C ASP A 58 -6.56 2.36 1.85
N TRP A 59 -5.30 1.94 1.58
CA TRP A 59 -4.22 2.84 1.22
C TRP A 59 -4.57 3.71 0.00
N ASN A 60 -5.36 3.14 -0.94
CA ASN A 60 -5.88 3.85 -2.08
C ASN A 60 -7.33 4.29 -1.80
N ASP A 61 -7.48 5.49 -1.26
CA ASP A 61 -8.77 6.11 -0.98
C ASP A 61 -9.60 6.39 -2.24
N GLY A 62 -8.96 6.39 -3.42
CA GLY A 62 -9.63 6.45 -4.72
C GLY A 62 -10.45 5.22 -5.09
N MET A 63 -10.30 4.12 -4.35
CA MET A 63 -11.07 2.88 -4.51
C MET A 63 -12.32 2.84 -3.61
N ASN A 64 -12.95 3.98 -3.37
CA ASN A 64 -14.06 4.16 -2.44
C ASN A 64 -15.38 3.47 -2.82
N MET A 65 -15.48 2.93 -4.04
CA MET A 65 -16.68 2.19 -4.48
C MET A 65 -16.47 0.67 -4.52
N VAL A 66 -15.29 0.16 -4.18
CA VAL A 66 -15.02 -1.28 -4.15
C VAL A 66 -15.80 -1.98 -3.03
N GLY A 67 -15.93 -1.33 -1.88
CA GLY A 67 -16.65 -1.83 -0.71
C GLY A 67 -17.74 -0.87 -0.20
N ALA A 68 -18.40 -0.13 -1.09
CA ALA A 68 -19.39 0.87 -0.73
C ALA A 68 -20.61 0.28 0.02
N ASP A 69 -20.99 -0.95 -0.31
CA ASP A 69 -22.08 -1.70 0.36
C ASP A 69 -21.59 -2.47 1.62
N GLY A 70 -20.33 -2.31 2.01
CA GLY A 70 -19.74 -2.89 3.22
C GLY A 70 -19.37 -4.37 3.12
N LYS A 71 -19.23 -4.93 1.92
CA LYS A 71 -18.84 -6.34 1.68
C LYS A 71 -17.50 -6.47 0.98
N GLY A 72 -17.09 -5.48 0.17
CA GLY A 72 -15.84 -5.51 -0.57
C GLY A 72 -14.63 -5.69 0.34
N GLU A 73 -13.64 -6.44 -0.12
CA GLU A 73 -12.49 -6.89 0.67
C GLU A 73 -11.17 -6.48 0.00
N SER A 74 -10.14 -6.19 0.81
CA SER A 74 -8.80 -5.84 0.31
C SER A 74 -7.77 -6.92 0.62
N VAL A 75 -7.15 -7.46 -0.42
CA VAL A 75 -6.02 -8.39 -0.28
C VAL A 75 -4.79 -7.66 0.27
N TRP A 76 -4.52 -6.43 -0.22
CA TRP A 76 -3.42 -5.61 0.31
C TRP A 76 -3.58 -5.34 1.80
N LEU A 77 -4.79 -4.96 2.25
CA LEU A 77 -5.06 -4.72 3.66
C LEU A 77 -4.90 -6.00 4.49
N GLY A 78 -5.14 -7.17 3.89
CA GLY A 78 -4.85 -8.47 4.50
C GLY A 78 -3.36 -8.61 4.85
N PHE A 79 -2.47 -8.35 3.92
CA PHE A 79 -1.03 -8.36 4.16
C PHE A 79 -0.61 -7.32 5.21
N PHE A 80 -1.14 -6.12 5.12
CA PHE A 80 -0.84 -5.05 6.08
C PHE A 80 -1.31 -5.41 7.50
N LEU A 81 -2.54 -5.89 7.63
CA LEU A 81 -3.11 -6.30 8.92
C LEU A 81 -2.32 -7.47 9.55
N TYR A 82 -1.86 -8.43 8.74
CA TYR A 82 -0.99 -9.49 9.22
C TYR A 82 0.27 -8.93 9.89
N ASP A 83 0.99 -8.01 9.23
CA ASP A 83 2.19 -7.37 9.79
C ASP A 83 1.88 -6.63 11.10
N VAL A 84 0.77 -5.88 11.12
CA VAL A 84 0.30 -5.18 12.34
C VAL A 84 0.04 -6.17 13.49
N LEU A 85 -0.69 -7.25 13.23
CA LEU A 85 -1.03 -8.25 14.25
C LEU A 85 0.21 -8.93 14.81
N MET A 86 1.16 -9.34 13.96
CA MET A 86 2.39 -10.00 14.37
C MET A 86 3.27 -9.07 15.22
N ARG A 87 3.41 -7.81 14.82
CA ARG A 87 4.18 -6.81 15.59
C ARG A 87 3.48 -6.46 16.91
N PHE A 88 2.17 -6.30 16.88
CA PHE A 88 1.42 -5.93 18.08
C PHE A 88 1.35 -7.07 19.11
N ALA A 89 1.38 -8.33 18.69
CA ALA A 89 1.50 -9.47 19.59
C ALA A 89 2.75 -9.37 20.51
N ALA A 90 3.86 -8.86 19.99
CA ALA A 90 5.06 -8.61 20.80
C ALA A 90 4.85 -7.46 21.81
N ILE A 91 4.17 -6.38 21.37
CA ILE A 91 3.82 -5.24 22.25
C ILE A 91 2.86 -5.70 23.36
N ALA A 92 1.84 -6.51 23.02
CA ALA A 92 0.89 -7.03 23.99
C ALA A 92 1.57 -7.88 25.07
N ARG A 93 2.57 -8.71 24.70
CA ARG A 93 3.38 -9.44 25.68
C ARG A 93 4.18 -8.52 26.61
N LEU A 94 4.72 -7.41 26.09
CA LEU A 94 5.43 -6.40 26.90
C LEU A 94 4.49 -5.67 27.87
N HIS A 95 3.19 -5.67 27.58
CA HIS A 95 2.13 -5.13 28.44
C HIS A 95 1.48 -6.18 29.34
N ASP A 96 2.03 -7.40 29.41
CA ASP A 96 1.48 -8.56 30.14
C ASP A 96 0.05 -8.96 29.69
N ASP A 97 -0.39 -8.51 28.51
CA ASP A 97 -1.68 -8.89 27.91
C ASP A 97 -1.50 -10.12 27.01
N LEU A 98 -1.24 -11.26 27.66
CA LEU A 98 -1.07 -12.54 26.96
C LEU A 98 -2.31 -12.97 26.17
N PRO A 99 -3.57 -12.80 26.66
CA PRO A 99 -4.76 -13.15 25.89
C PRO A 99 -4.85 -12.39 24.56
N PHE A 100 -4.54 -11.08 24.54
CA PHE A 100 -4.57 -10.31 23.31
C PHE A 100 -3.41 -10.65 22.38
N ALA A 101 -2.23 -10.95 22.92
CA ALA A 101 -1.10 -11.44 22.13
C ALA A 101 -1.43 -12.76 21.40
N GLU A 102 -2.04 -13.71 22.11
CA GLU A 102 -2.49 -14.99 21.53
C GLU A 102 -3.58 -14.78 20.47
N ARG A 103 -4.53 -13.86 20.73
CA ARG A 103 -5.55 -13.48 19.75
C ARG A 103 -4.92 -12.92 18.47
N CYS A 104 -4.00 -11.95 18.58
CA CYS A 104 -3.29 -11.40 17.41
C CYS A 104 -2.62 -12.50 16.58
N GLN A 105 -1.93 -13.45 17.22
CA GLN A 105 -1.27 -14.55 16.51
C GLN A 105 -2.26 -15.50 15.82
N LYS A 106 -3.38 -15.82 16.48
CA LYS A 106 -4.42 -16.66 15.91
C LYS A 106 -5.05 -16.01 14.69
N GLU A 107 -5.44 -14.72 14.81
CA GLU A 107 -6.03 -13.97 13.70
C GLU A 107 -5.03 -13.81 12.54
N ALA A 108 -3.76 -13.54 12.81
CA ALA A 108 -2.72 -13.49 11.80
C ALA A 108 -2.56 -14.83 11.07
N SER A 109 -2.55 -15.93 11.79
CA SER A 109 -2.43 -17.28 11.20
C SER A 109 -3.62 -17.61 10.29
N GLN A 110 -4.84 -17.26 10.70
CA GLN A 110 -6.03 -17.47 9.89
C GLN A 110 -6.03 -16.56 8.66
N LEU A 111 -5.63 -15.30 8.82
CA LEU A 111 -5.56 -14.34 7.73
C LEU A 111 -4.56 -14.77 6.65
N LEU A 112 -3.40 -15.31 7.05
CA LEU A 112 -2.43 -15.89 6.13
C LEU A 112 -3.06 -16.99 5.27
N LEU A 113 -3.81 -17.93 5.86
CA LEU A 113 -4.50 -18.98 5.11
C LEU A 113 -5.53 -18.40 4.14
N ASN A 114 -6.32 -17.43 4.59
CA ASN A 114 -7.33 -16.78 3.76
C ASN A 114 -6.72 -16.03 2.57
N ILE A 115 -5.59 -15.35 2.77
CA ILE A 115 -4.85 -14.66 1.70
C ILE A 115 -4.35 -15.65 0.67
N GLU A 116 -3.75 -16.77 1.10
CA GLU A 116 -3.20 -17.76 0.18
C GLU A 116 -4.28 -18.53 -0.58
N GLU A 117 -5.44 -18.74 0.02
CA GLU A 117 -6.58 -19.41 -0.60
C GLU A 117 -7.32 -18.49 -1.58
N ASN A 118 -7.59 -17.24 -1.17
CA ASN A 118 -8.47 -16.34 -1.91
C ASN A 118 -7.72 -15.20 -2.63
N GLY A 119 -6.53 -14.83 -2.18
CA GLY A 119 -5.76 -13.72 -2.77
C GLY A 119 -5.01 -14.09 -4.05
N TRP A 120 -4.63 -15.33 -4.27
CA TRP A 120 -3.79 -15.75 -5.39
C TRP A 120 -4.57 -15.91 -6.70
N ASP A 121 -4.06 -15.33 -7.81
CA ASP A 121 -4.66 -15.35 -9.15
C ASP A 121 -3.89 -16.22 -10.17
N GLY A 122 -2.96 -17.05 -9.71
CA GLY A 122 -2.16 -17.91 -10.56
C GLY A 122 -0.80 -17.34 -10.99
N GLY A 123 -0.67 -16.04 -11.18
CA GLY A 123 0.57 -15.35 -11.54
C GLY A 123 0.97 -14.24 -10.58
N TRP A 124 0.03 -13.74 -9.80
CA TRP A 124 0.22 -12.70 -8.79
C TRP A 124 -0.96 -12.67 -7.82
N TYR A 125 -0.90 -11.85 -6.77
CA TYR A 125 -2.02 -11.65 -5.84
C TYR A 125 -3.01 -10.62 -6.37
N ARG A 126 -4.32 -10.91 -6.24
CA ARG A 126 -5.40 -9.97 -6.50
C ARG A 126 -5.25 -8.71 -5.65
N ARG A 127 -5.88 -7.63 -6.09
CA ARG A 127 -5.90 -6.38 -5.33
C ARG A 127 -7.01 -6.36 -4.27
N ALA A 128 -8.20 -6.77 -4.69
CA ALA A 128 -9.42 -6.67 -3.89
C ALA A 128 -10.54 -7.55 -4.46
N TYR A 129 -11.67 -7.57 -3.75
CA TYR A 129 -12.96 -8.02 -4.22
C TYR A 129 -13.99 -6.91 -4.07
N PHE A 130 -14.83 -6.72 -5.07
CA PHE A 130 -15.98 -5.82 -5.00
C PHE A 130 -17.07 -6.38 -4.09
N ASP A 131 -18.07 -5.54 -3.75
CA ASP A 131 -19.22 -5.93 -2.94
C ASP A 131 -20.03 -7.11 -3.51
N ASP A 132 -19.98 -7.32 -4.83
CA ASP A 132 -20.61 -8.45 -5.53
C ASP A 132 -19.76 -9.72 -5.59
N GLY A 133 -18.57 -9.70 -4.99
CA GLY A 133 -17.60 -10.79 -4.99
C GLY A 133 -16.75 -10.88 -6.25
N SER A 134 -16.89 -9.98 -7.22
CA SER A 134 -16.03 -9.96 -8.40
C SER A 134 -14.61 -9.51 -8.05
N PRO A 135 -13.56 -10.14 -8.62
CA PRO A 135 -12.18 -9.83 -8.29
C PRO A 135 -11.69 -8.54 -8.99
N LEU A 136 -10.79 -7.83 -8.32
CA LEU A 136 -9.98 -6.73 -8.86
C LEU A 136 -8.50 -7.09 -8.75
N GLY A 137 -7.70 -6.70 -9.75
CA GLY A 137 -6.28 -7.08 -9.79
C GLY A 137 -6.05 -8.51 -10.28
N SER A 138 -6.98 -9.03 -11.06
CA SER A 138 -6.94 -10.36 -11.68
C SER A 138 -6.59 -10.26 -13.17
N ALA A 139 -5.87 -11.27 -13.68
CA ALA A 139 -5.59 -11.41 -15.11
C ALA A 139 -6.86 -11.44 -15.97
N GLY A 140 -8.01 -11.77 -15.40
CA GLY A 140 -9.31 -11.76 -16.07
C GLY A 140 -9.97 -10.38 -16.17
N ASN A 141 -9.47 -9.37 -15.47
CA ASN A 141 -10.02 -8.03 -15.54
C ASN A 141 -9.68 -7.34 -16.86
N ALA A 142 -10.57 -6.46 -17.35
CA ALA A 142 -10.28 -5.62 -18.52
C ALA A 142 -9.30 -4.48 -18.18
N GLU A 143 -9.39 -3.96 -16.97
CA GLU A 143 -8.57 -2.88 -16.40
C GLU A 143 -8.09 -3.30 -15.01
N CYS A 144 -6.98 -2.74 -14.53
CA CYS A 144 -6.35 -3.11 -13.26
C CYS A 144 -6.16 -4.63 -13.15
N GLN A 145 -5.47 -5.23 -14.12
CA GLN A 145 -5.14 -6.66 -14.08
C GLN A 145 -4.14 -6.97 -12.99
N ILE A 146 -3.20 -6.06 -12.76
CA ILE A 146 -2.18 -6.17 -11.71
C ILE A 146 -2.04 -4.83 -10.99
N ASP A 147 -1.83 -4.88 -9.68
CA ASP A 147 -1.55 -3.74 -8.81
C ASP A 147 -0.29 -4.03 -7.99
N SER A 148 0.65 -3.10 -7.93
CA SER A 148 1.98 -3.31 -7.35
C SER A 148 1.97 -3.48 -5.83
N ILE A 149 1.00 -2.87 -5.11
CA ILE A 149 1.05 -2.86 -3.63
C ILE A 149 0.70 -4.22 -3.02
N ALA A 150 -0.23 -4.98 -3.61
CA ALA A 150 -0.52 -6.33 -3.15
C ALA A 150 0.70 -7.23 -3.30
N GLN A 151 1.44 -7.12 -4.42
CA GLN A 151 2.64 -7.89 -4.67
C GLN A 151 3.78 -7.50 -3.72
N SER A 152 4.05 -6.21 -3.59
CA SER A 152 5.11 -5.71 -2.71
C SER A 152 4.87 -6.10 -1.26
N TRP A 153 3.63 -6.02 -0.78
CA TRP A 153 3.28 -6.35 0.59
C TRP A 153 3.18 -7.85 0.87
N SER A 154 3.02 -8.70 -0.15
CA SER A 154 3.19 -10.15 0.04
C SER A 154 4.59 -10.48 0.58
N VAL A 155 5.60 -9.73 0.13
CA VAL A 155 6.99 -9.84 0.60
C VAL A 155 7.21 -9.08 1.90
N LEU A 156 6.83 -7.80 1.94
CA LEU A 156 7.17 -6.89 3.06
C LEU A 156 6.51 -7.28 4.38
N SER A 157 5.32 -7.86 4.33
CA SER A 157 4.62 -8.39 5.52
C SER A 157 5.19 -9.72 6.01
N GLY A 158 5.84 -10.48 5.11
CA GLY A 158 6.24 -11.86 5.37
C GLY A 158 5.08 -12.87 5.41
N ALA A 159 3.87 -12.46 4.98
CA ALA A 159 2.69 -13.32 4.95
C ALA A 159 2.53 -14.09 3.62
N GLY A 160 3.06 -13.59 2.53
CA GLY A 160 2.97 -14.29 1.25
C GLY A 160 3.81 -15.56 1.21
N ASP A 161 3.31 -16.60 0.53
CA ASP A 161 4.12 -17.78 0.21
C ASP A 161 5.39 -17.34 -0.54
N ALA A 162 6.52 -17.93 -0.21
CA ALA A 162 7.82 -17.49 -0.72
C ALA A 162 7.97 -17.63 -2.25
N GLU A 163 7.40 -18.67 -2.84
CA GLU A 163 7.45 -18.91 -4.29
C GLU A 163 6.45 -17.99 -5.01
N ARG A 164 5.22 -17.91 -4.49
CA ARG A 164 4.20 -17.00 -5.02
C ARG A 164 4.65 -15.53 -4.96
N SER A 165 5.24 -15.11 -3.86
CA SER A 165 5.76 -13.75 -3.70
C SER A 165 6.87 -13.43 -4.70
N ARG A 166 7.79 -14.36 -5.00
CA ARG A 166 8.79 -14.19 -6.06
C ARG A 166 8.12 -14.08 -7.44
N THR A 167 7.21 -14.99 -7.76
CA THR A 167 6.45 -14.99 -9.02
C THR A 167 5.68 -13.67 -9.18
N ALA A 168 5.04 -13.19 -8.12
CA ALA A 168 4.32 -11.92 -8.11
C ALA A 168 5.23 -10.72 -8.36
N MET A 169 6.42 -10.70 -7.73
CA MET A 169 7.39 -9.61 -7.96
C MET A 169 8.03 -9.69 -9.35
N GLU A 170 8.22 -10.86 -9.93
CA GLU A 170 8.62 -11.03 -11.35
C GLU A 170 7.53 -10.48 -12.29
N ALA A 171 6.25 -10.65 -11.93
CA ALA A 171 5.14 -10.03 -12.68
C ALA A 171 5.16 -8.50 -12.57
N VAL A 172 5.43 -7.94 -11.39
CA VAL A 172 5.64 -6.48 -11.22
C VAL A 172 6.77 -5.98 -12.12
N ASP A 173 7.92 -6.67 -12.12
CA ASP A 173 9.06 -6.29 -12.94
C ASP A 173 8.74 -6.29 -14.43
N ARG A 174 8.04 -7.30 -14.89
CA ARG A 174 7.68 -7.47 -16.30
C ARG A 174 6.59 -6.52 -16.77
N LEU A 175 5.57 -6.27 -15.94
CA LEU A 175 4.34 -5.60 -16.34
C LEU A 175 4.28 -4.12 -15.91
N LEU A 176 4.90 -3.76 -14.80
CA LEU A 176 4.78 -2.43 -14.21
C LEU A 176 6.07 -1.60 -14.26
N VAL A 177 7.24 -2.23 -14.40
CA VAL A 177 8.51 -1.50 -14.51
C VAL A 177 8.76 -1.08 -15.95
N ARG A 178 8.68 0.22 -16.20
CA ARG A 178 8.91 0.85 -17.52
C ARG A 178 10.31 1.44 -17.59
N ARG A 179 11.27 0.61 -17.97
CA ARG A 179 12.70 1.00 -18.03
C ARG A 179 13.00 2.06 -19.07
N ASP A 180 12.28 2.03 -20.20
CA ASP A 180 12.36 3.00 -21.28
C ASP A 180 11.95 4.41 -20.86
N HIS A 181 11.18 4.53 -19.80
CA HIS A 181 10.67 5.79 -19.25
C HIS A 181 11.11 6.06 -17.82
N SER A 182 11.92 5.18 -17.23
CA SER A 182 12.42 5.29 -15.85
C SER A 182 11.30 5.52 -14.82
N LEU A 183 10.23 4.70 -14.88
CA LEU A 183 9.10 4.76 -13.97
C LEU A 183 8.57 3.37 -13.61
N ILE A 184 7.84 3.28 -12.48
CA ILE A 184 7.20 2.06 -12.00
C ILE A 184 5.72 2.36 -11.80
N GLN A 185 4.86 1.77 -12.63
CA GLN A 185 3.42 1.99 -12.56
C GLN A 185 2.81 1.37 -11.29
N LEU A 186 1.77 2.01 -10.76
CA LEU A 186 1.01 1.47 -9.65
C LEU A 186 0.20 0.25 -10.07
N LEU A 187 -0.53 0.36 -11.17
CA LEU A 187 -1.39 -0.68 -11.74
C LEU A 187 -1.39 -0.61 -13.28
N ASP A 188 -1.77 -1.70 -13.92
CA ASP A 188 -1.92 -1.80 -15.37
C ASP A 188 -2.98 -2.85 -15.74
N PRO A 189 -3.80 -2.64 -16.81
CA PRO A 189 -4.09 -1.37 -17.47
C PRO A 189 -4.80 -0.37 -16.54
N PRO A 190 -4.65 0.95 -16.77
CA PRO A 190 -5.38 1.95 -15.98
C PRO A 190 -6.90 1.86 -16.21
N PHE A 191 -7.68 2.37 -15.27
CA PHE A 191 -9.14 2.50 -15.41
C PHE A 191 -9.47 3.57 -16.46
N ASP A 192 -10.35 3.27 -17.41
CA ASP A 192 -10.77 4.18 -18.47
C ASP A 192 -12.25 3.92 -18.87
N LYS A 193 -12.51 2.88 -19.65
CA LYS A 193 -13.78 2.68 -20.35
C LYS A 193 -14.55 1.44 -19.94
N SER A 194 -13.96 0.54 -19.17
CA SER A 194 -14.67 -0.65 -18.69
C SER A 194 -15.85 -0.27 -17.78
N ASP A 195 -16.76 -1.21 -17.57
CA ASP A 195 -17.90 -1.01 -16.65
C ASP A 195 -17.49 -1.09 -15.17
N LEU A 196 -16.22 -1.40 -14.86
CA LEU A 196 -15.71 -1.41 -13.50
C LEU A 196 -15.84 -0.02 -12.86
N ASN A 197 -16.38 0.02 -11.67
CA ASN A 197 -16.49 1.24 -10.87
C ASN A 197 -15.72 1.11 -9.55
N PRO A 198 -14.39 1.32 -9.57
CA PRO A 198 -13.60 1.28 -8.34
C PRO A 198 -13.78 2.51 -7.45
N GLY A 199 -14.35 3.60 -7.99
CA GLY A 199 -14.51 4.88 -7.31
C GLY A 199 -13.80 6.03 -8.04
N TYR A 200 -13.48 7.09 -7.33
CA TYR A 200 -12.97 8.33 -7.94
C TYR A 200 -11.56 8.19 -8.55
N ILE A 201 -10.82 7.12 -8.26
CA ILE A 201 -9.58 6.79 -8.97
C ILE A 201 -9.78 6.78 -10.50
N LYS A 202 -10.93 6.30 -10.97
CA LYS A 202 -11.29 6.28 -12.40
C LYS A 202 -11.50 7.68 -12.99
N GLY A 203 -11.68 8.70 -12.15
CA GLY A 203 -11.77 10.11 -12.57
C GLY A 203 -10.43 10.73 -12.93
N TYR A 204 -9.30 10.13 -12.55
CA TYR A 204 -7.99 10.56 -13.01
C TYR A 204 -7.73 10.08 -14.44
N VAL A 205 -7.04 10.92 -15.22
CA VAL A 205 -6.61 10.54 -16.56
C VAL A 205 -5.79 9.24 -16.50
N PRO A 206 -6.07 8.23 -17.36
CA PRO A 206 -5.26 7.03 -17.43
C PRO A 206 -3.76 7.33 -17.55
N GLY A 207 -2.96 6.74 -16.67
CA GLY A 207 -1.52 6.98 -16.57
C GLY A 207 -1.13 8.16 -15.66
N VAL A 208 -2.07 8.73 -14.91
CA VAL A 208 -1.82 9.85 -13.97
C VAL A 208 -2.19 9.42 -12.56
N ARG A 209 -1.38 9.82 -11.57
CA ARG A 209 -1.55 9.51 -10.16
C ARG A 209 -1.74 8.00 -9.91
N GLU A 210 -2.70 7.66 -9.06
CA GLU A 210 -3.02 6.26 -8.72
C GLU A 210 -3.62 5.49 -9.91
N ASN A 211 -4.14 6.18 -10.92
CA ASN A 211 -4.72 5.52 -12.10
C ASN A 211 -3.67 5.13 -13.14
N GLY A 212 -2.75 4.24 -12.77
CA GLY A 212 -1.75 3.67 -13.67
C GLY A 212 -0.53 4.54 -13.94
N GLY A 213 -0.38 5.70 -13.26
CA GLY A 213 0.89 6.42 -13.18
C GLY A 213 1.89 5.72 -12.25
N GLN A 214 3.13 6.23 -12.16
CA GLN A 214 3.97 5.89 -11.03
C GLN A 214 3.43 6.64 -9.82
N TYR A 215 2.89 5.95 -8.84
CA TYR A 215 2.70 6.53 -7.52
C TYR A 215 3.94 6.21 -6.70
N THR A 216 4.75 7.24 -6.42
CA THR A 216 6.14 7.04 -5.95
C THR A 216 6.22 6.29 -4.63
N HIS A 217 5.26 6.44 -3.74
CA HIS A 217 5.16 5.67 -2.50
C HIS A 217 5.13 4.14 -2.78
N ALA A 218 4.25 3.70 -3.68
CA ALA A 218 4.13 2.29 -4.08
C ALA A 218 5.37 1.80 -4.86
N ALA A 219 5.95 2.64 -5.71
CA ALA A 219 7.18 2.33 -6.43
C ALA A 219 8.36 2.07 -5.47
N ILE A 220 8.42 2.82 -4.37
CA ILE A 220 9.42 2.58 -3.31
C ILE A 220 9.18 1.23 -2.63
N TRP A 221 7.94 0.86 -2.34
CA TRP A 221 7.63 -0.45 -1.77
C TRP A 221 8.04 -1.61 -2.70
N ALA A 222 7.89 -1.44 -4.03
CA ALA A 222 8.38 -2.44 -4.98
C ALA A 222 9.90 -2.61 -4.88
N ALA A 223 10.67 -1.52 -4.81
CA ALA A 223 12.12 -1.59 -4.61
C ALA A 223 12.50 -2.23 -3.27
N MET A 224 11.77 -1.91 -2.18
CA MET A 224 11.96 -2.53 -0.87
C MET A 224 11.67 -4.04 -0.89
N ALA A 225 10.65 -4.47 -1.63
CA ALA A 225 10.30 -5.88 -1.76
C ALA A 225 11.41 -6.67 -2.48
N PHE A 226 12.00 -6.14 -3.57
CA PHE A 226 13.15 -6.77 -4.22
C PHE A 226 14.37 -6.84 -3.28
N ALA A 227 14.65 -5.80 -2.50
CA ALA A 227 15.70 -5.85 -1.50
C ALA A 227 15.44 -6.95 -0.45
N ALA A 228 14.19 -7.08 0.03
CA ALA A 228 13.80 -8.11 1.00
C ALA A 228 13.88 -9.54 0.42
N LEU A 229 13.67 -9.71 -0.88
CA LEU A 229 13.88 -10.98 -1.59
C LEU A 229 15.37 -11.31 -1.83
N GLY A 230 16.30 -10.40 -1.48
CA GLY A 230 17.74 -10.55 -1.69
C GLY A 230 18.23 -10.14 -3.08
N ASP A 231 17.36 -9.57 -3.93
CA ASP A 231 17.74 -9.02 -5.23
C ASP A 231 18.17 -7.54 -5.08
N SER A 232 19.34 -7.35 -4.47
CA SER A 232 19.90 -6.03 -4.25
C SER A 232 20.17 -5.28 -5.55
N SER A 233 20.57 -5.97 -6.60
CA SER A 233 20.85 -5.35 -7.90
C SER A 233 19.60 -4.71 -8.49
N ARG A 234 18.48 -5.44 -8.44
CA ARG A 234 17.19 -4.94 -8.87
C ARG A 234 16.71 -3.78 -8.01
N ALA A 235 16.84 -3.89 -6.70
CA ALA A 235 16.43 -2.83 -5.77
C ALA A 235 17.20 -1.52 -6.02
N TRP A 236 18.50 -1.59 -6.30
CA TRP A 236 19.32 -0.42 -6.67
C TRP A 236 18.93 0.15 -8.05
N GLU A 237 18.67 -0.70 -9.05
CA GLU A 237 18.15 -0.29 -10.35
C GLU A 237 16.85 0.52 -10.20
N LEU A 238 15.88 -0.03 -9.45
CA LEU A 238 14.59 0.62 -9.23
C LEU A 238 14.73 1.93 -8.46
N LEU A 239 15.57 1.98 -7.42
CA LEU A 239 15.88 3.24 -6.75
C LEU A 239 16.45 4.26 -7.73
N ALA A 240 17.41 3.87 -8.59
CA ALA A 240 18.00 4.77 -9.57
C ALA A 240 16.96 5.32 -10.55
N MET A 241 15.98 4.49 -10.97
CA MET A 241 14.88 4.90 -11.84
C MET A 241 13.97 5.95 -11.23
N ILE A 242 13.65 5.82 -9.92
CA ILE A 242 12.67 6.71 -9.24
C ILE A 242 13.34 7.86 -8.48
N ASN A 243 14.67 7.94 -8.48
CA ASN A 243 15.40 9.02 -7.80
C ASN A 243 15.27 10.33 -8.57
N PRO A 244 14.68 11.39 -8.02
CA PRO A 244 14.47 12.66 -8.72
C PRO A 244 15.77 13.28 -9.26
N VAL A 245 16.92 13.07 -8.61
CA VAL A 245 18.22 13.57 -9.07
C VAL A 245 18.58 13.02 -10.46
N ASN A 246 18.22 11.77 -10.74
CA ASN A 246 18.53 11.10 -12.01
C ASN A 246 17.60 11.54 -13.17
N HIS A 247 16.56 12.30 -12.89
CA HIS A 247 15.68 12.89 -13.90
C HIS A 247 16.09 14.33 -14.30
N ALA A 248 17.26 14.79 -13.89
CA ALA A 248 17.74 16.15 -14.11
C ALA A 248 19.22 16.20 -14.55
N GLY A 249 19.75 15.11 -15.10
CA GLY A 249 21.13 15.02 -15.57
C GLY A 249 21.40 15.74 -16.89
N SER A 250 20.36 16.05 -17.66
CA SER A 250 20.43 16.76 -18.94
C SER A 250 19.29 17.76 -19.11
N LEU A 251 19.42 18.69 -20.07
CA LEU A 251 18.35 19.65 -20.40
C LEU A 251 17.09 18.96 -20.92
N GLU A 252 17.22 17.84 -21.60
CA GLU A 252 16.11 17.04 -22.11
C GLU A 252 15.35 16.37 -20.95
N GLU A 253 16.05 15.77 -20.00
CA GLU A 253 15.46 15.17 -18.81
C GLU A 253 14.75 16.23 -17.96
N ILE A 254 15.36 17.39 -17.74
CA ILE A 254 14.71 18.52 -17.04
C ILE A 254 13.44 18.98 -17.77
N ALA A 255 13.50 19.07 -19.11
CA ALA A 255 12.35 19.47 -19.92
C ALA A 255 11.21 18.43 -19.90
N THR A 256 11.51 17.16 -19.65
CA THR A 256 10.55 16.07 -19.49
C THR A 256 10.00 16.03 -18.07
N TYR A 257 10.86 15.98 -17.05
CA TYR A 257 10.47 15.80 -15.65
C TYR A 257 9.73 17.01 -15.07
N LYS A 258 10.19 18.23 -15.31
CA LYS A 258 9.53 19.53 -15.02
C LYS A 258 9.21 19.81 -13.55
N VAL A 259 9.80 19.09 -12.62
CA VAL A 259 9.66 19.32 -11.18
C VAL A 259 11.04 19.44 -10.54
N GLU A 260 11.07 19.83 -9.26
CA GLU A 260 12.33 20.08 -8.56
C GLU A 260 13.13 18.77 -8.42
N PRO A 261 14.40 18.73 -8.86
CA PRO A 261 15.21 17.50 -8.90
C PRO A 261 15.73 17.06 -7.52
N TYR A 262 15.35 17.74 -6.46
CA TYR A 262 15.76 17.48 -5.07
C TYR A 262 14.57 17.17 -4.16
N VAL A 263 13.35 17.05 -4.70
CA VAL A 263 12.16 16.63 -3.97
C VAL A 263 11.56 15.39 -4.59
N VAL A 264 10.94 14.56 -3.77
CA VAL A 264 10.21 13.37 -4.23
C VAL A 264 8.84 13.81 -4.73
N ALA A 265 8.56 13.55 -6.01
CA ALA A 265 7.23 13.73 -6.57
C ALA A 265 6.27 12.66 -6.04
N ALA A 266 5.01 13.03 -5.83
CA ALA A 266 3.97 12.07 -5.46
C ALA A 266 3.77 11.05 -6.56
N ASP A 267 3.75 11.52 -7.81
CA ASP A 267 3.53 10.70 -8.99
C ASP A 267 4.38 11.15 -10.18
N VAL A 268 4.59 10.23 -11.12
CA VAL A 268 5.19 10.49 -12.43
C VAL A 268 4.25 9.94 -13.49
N TYR A 269 3.96 10.73 -14.52
CA TYR A 269 2.97 10.39 -15.54
C TYR A 269 3.47 9.28 -16.46
N ALA A 270 2.58 8.34 -16.76
CA ALA A 270 2.81 7.21 -17.67
C ALA A 270 2.00 7.33 -18.96
N VAL A 271 1.51 8.52 -19.32
CA VAL A 271 0.62 8.76 -20.46
C VAL A 271 1.22 9.76 -21.45
N SER A 272 1.17 9.41 -22.74
CA SER A 272 1.56 10.31 -23.83
C SER A 272 0.62 11.54 -23.92
N PRO A 273 1.14 12.75 -24.20
CA PRO A 273 2.54 13.09 -24.51
C PRO A 273 3.42 13.45 -23.29
N HIS A 274 2.98 13.12 -22.09
CA HIS A 274 3.57 13.59 -20.84
C HIS A 274 4.29 12.49 -20.05
N VAL A 275 4.67 11.39 -20.72
CA VAL A 275 5.40 10.28 -20.05
C VAL A 275 6.70 10.81 -19.42
N GLY A 276 6.95 10.43 -18.17
CA GLY A 276 8.13 10.86 -17.40
C GLY A 276 7.99 12.22 -16.73
N ARG A 277 6.86 12.94 -16.90
CA ARG A 277 6.62 14.20 -16.21
C ARG A 277 6.24 13.95 -14.74
N GLY A 278 6.94 14.59 -13.82
CA GLY A 278 6.55 14.62 -12.41
C GLY A 278 5.26 15.40 -12.19
N GLY A 279 4.41 14.89 -11.31
CA GLY A 279 3.17 15.53 -10.90
C GLY A 279 3.36 16.40 -9.66
N TRP A 280 2.60 16.15 -8.59
CA TRP A 280 2.68 16.91 -7.36
C TRP A 280 3.97 16.62 -6.60
N THR A 281 4.57 17.64 -6.01
CA THR A 281 5.85 17.58 -5.30
C THR A 281 5.70 17.89 -3.81
N TRP A 282 6.78 17.73 -3.05
CA TRP A 282 6.81 17.94 -1.60
C TRP A 282 5.93 16.98 -0.78
N TYR A 283 5.72 15.77 -1.30
CA TYR A 283 4.99 14.72 -0.60
C TYR A 283 5.92 14.01 0.40
N THR A 284 5.73 14.31 1.67
CA THR A 284 6.59 13.84 2.77
C THR A 284 6.50 12.34 3.02
N GLY A 285 5.34 11.72 2.77
CA GLY A 285 5.16 10.28 2.89
C GLY A 285 6.09 9.48 1.97
N SER A 286 6.11 9.83 0.68
CA SER A 286 7.02 9.21 -0.30
C SER A 286 8.49 9.46 0.04
N ALA A 287 8.84 10.69 0.46
CA ALA A 287 10.19 11.02 0.87
C ALA A 287 10.64 10.21 2.10
N GLY A 288 9.77 10.04 3.09
CA GLY A 288 10.04 9.22 4.27
C GLY A 288 10.28 7.75 3.91
N TRP A 289 9.49 7.19 2.99
CA TRP A 289 9.71 5.82 2.52
C TRP A 289 10.98 5.68 1.68
N MET A 290 11.33 6.66 0.84
CA MET A 290 12.60 6.66 0.10
C MET A 290 13.80 6.69 1.06
N TYR A 291 13.74 7.50 2.11
CA TYR A 291 14.74 7.52 3.16
C TYR A 291 14.90 6.13 3.81
N ARG A 292 13.79 5.46 4.14
CA ARG A 292 13.80 4.10 4.71
C ARG A 292 14.34 3.06 3.73
N LEU A 293 13.95 3.12 2.44
CA LEU A 293 14.50 2.25 1.41
C LEU A 293 16.03 2.35 1.37
N ILE A 294 16.56 3.58 1.33
CA ILE A 294 18.01 3.80 1.23
C ILE A 294 18.71 3.31 2.50
N LEU A 295 18.29 3.76 3.68
CA LEU A 295 19.02 3.44 4.91
C LEU A 295 18.76 2.01 5.38
N GLU A 296 17.50 1.59 5.44
CA GLU A 296 17.13 0.33 6.10
C GLU A 296 17.24 -0.88 5.17
N SER A 297 16.88 -0.72 3.88
CA SER A 297 16.84 -1.85 2.94
C SER A 297 18.11 -2.00 2.12
N LEU A 298 18.73 -0.89 1.67
CA LEU A 298 19.87 -0.94 0.78
C LEU A 298 21.22 -0.80 1.53
N LEU A 299 21.30 0.09 2.52
CA LEU A 299 22.52 0.27 3.32
C LEU A 299 22.52 -0.61 4.58
N GLY A 300 21.41 -1.28 4.89
CA GLY A 300 21.29 -2.20 6.01
C GLY A 300 21.36 -1.54 7.39
N LEU A 301 21.17 -0.22 7.49
CA LEU A 301 21.25 0.53 8.73
C LEU A 301 19.85 0.69 9.33
N ARG A 302 19.54 -0.02 10.40
CA ARG A 302 18.25 0.03 11.11
C ARG A 302 18.41 0.52 12.54
N ARG A 303 17.46 1.34 12.98
CA ARG A 303 17.34 1.71 14.40
C ARG A 303 16.22 0.89 15.04
N GLU A 304 16.55 0.17 16.11
CA GLU A 304 15.61 -0.58 16.93
C GLU A 304 15.70 -0.08 18.37
N GLY A 305 14.78 0.78 18.77
CA GLY A 305 14.82 1.46 20.07
C GLY A 305 16.06 2.34 20.22
N ASP A 306 16.94 1.98 21.14
CA ASP A 306 18.22 2.64 21.44
C ASP A 306 19.43 2.02 20.72
N LYS A 307 19.20 1.00 19.87
CA LYS A 307 20.28 0.26 19.19
C LYS A 307 20.27 0.54 17.69
N LEU A 308 21.46 0.55 17.11
CA LEU A 308 21.67 0.48 15.66
C LEU A 308 22.02 -0.95 15.26
N ARG A 309 21.36 -1.46 14.24
CA ARG A 309 21.69 -2.73 13.58
C ARG A 309 22.23 -2.48 12.19
N PHE A 310 23.19 -3.31 11.80
CA PHE A 310 23.76 -3.37 10.45
C PHE A 310 23.50 -4.78 9.91
N SER A 311 22.96 -4.89 8.71
CA SER A 311 22.63 -6.15 8.05
C SER A 311 23.18 -6.20 6.62
#